data_a93e39020ab62e01015f421d4a7638c4
#
_entry.id   a93e39020ab62e01015f421d4a7638c4
#
_cell.length_a   1.000
_cell.length_b   1.000
_cell.length_c   1.000
_cell.angle_alpha   90.00
_cell.angle_beta   90.00
_cell.angle_gamma   90.00
#
_symmetry.space_group_name_H-M   'P 1'
#
loop_
_entity.id
_entity.type
_entity.pdbx_description
1 polymer ?
#
loop_
_entity_poly.entity_id
_entity_poly.type
_entity_poly.pdbx_seq_one_letter_code
_entity_poly.pdbx_strand_id
1 'polypeptide(L)'
;VEAIEEGRIIFANEPVINVRGPIYQCQIVESAIINIFNFNTLIATKASRMKFAAKDDPILEFGLRRSQGIDGALSASRSSYIGGCSKTSNVLAGKIFDIPVSGTHSHSWVLAFESELESFRKYASVMPDNCVLLVDTFDTLRGIKNAIKVAKELEKLNKKLLGVRIDSGDLSYLSKKARKMLDKENLNYVKIIASNDLDEFLL
;
A
#
# COMPACT_ATOMS: atom_id res chain seq x y z
N VAL A 1 12.84 -24.56 -21.14
CA VAL A 1 12.00 -24.36 -19.94
C VAL A 1 10.58 -24.17 -20.42
N GLU A 2 9.65 -24.90 -19.84
CA GLU A 2 8.20 -24.76 -20.02
C GLU A 2 7.62 -24.39 -18.66
N ALA A 3 6.76 -23.38 -18.59
CA ALA A 3 6.14 -22.95 -17.36
C ALA A 3 4.68 -22.55 -17.60
N ILE A 4 3.87 -22.63 -16.56
CA ILE A 4 2.52 -22.07 -16.60
C ILE A 4 2.59 -20.54 -16.70
N GLU A 5 1.51 -19.94 -17.19
CA GLU A 5 1.41 -18.48 -17.26
C GLU A 5 1.39 -17.87 -15.87
N GLU A 6 2.08 -16.73 -15.75
CA GLU A 6 2.11 -15.95 -14.51
C GLU A 6 0.72 -15.45 -14.12
N GLY A 7 0.43 -15.43 -12.82
CA GLY A 7 -0.88 -15.00 -12.29
C GLY A 7 -1.94 -16.09 -12.24
N ARG A 8 -1.66 -17.29 -12.71
CA ARG A 8 -2.58 -18.43 -12.55
C ARG A 8 -2.56 -19.00 -11.14
N ILE A 9 -3.71 -19.45 -10.69
CA ILE A 9 -3.84 -20.24 -9.46
C ILE A 9 -3.29 -21.65 -9.72
N ILE A 10 -2.50 -22.14 -8.79
CA ILE A 10 -1.90 -23.47 -8.81
C ILE A 10 -2.30 -24.26 -7.56
N PHE A 11 -2.25 -25.58 -7.67
CA PHE A 11 -2.58 -26.49 -6.58
C PHE A 11 -1.40 -27.38 -6.21
N ALA A 12 -1.45 -28.00 -5.04
CA ALA A 12 -0.43 -28.93 -4.58
C ALA A 12 -0.24 -30.08 -5.58
N ASN A 13 1.02 -30.47 -5.80
CA ASN A 13 1.42 -31.53 -6.73
C ASN A 13 1.17 -31.23 -8.21
N GLU A 14 0.84 -30.00 -8.58
CA GLU A 14 0.73 -29.59 -9.97
C GLU A 14 2.13 -29.18 -10.51
N PRO A 15 2.56 -29.72 -11.68
CA PRO A 15 3.85 -29.33 -12.27
C PRO A 15 3.75 -27.91 -12.84
N VAL A 16 4.48 -26.96 -12.25
CA VAL A 16 4.42 -25.55 -12.61
C VAL A 16 5.55 -25.10 -13.53
N ILE A 17 6.71 -25.73 -13.42
CA ILE A 17 7.90 -25.46 -14.25
C ILE A 17 8.54 -26.78 -14.62
N ASN A 18 8.82 -26.98 -15.90
CA ASN A 18 9.49 -28.14 -16.45
C ASN A 18 10.80 -27.68 -17.12
N VAL A 19 11.93 -28.16 -16.60
CA VAL A 19 13.27 -27.82 -17.11
C VAL A 19 13.85 -29.10 -17.78
N ARG A 20 14.20 -29.00 -19.07
CA ARG A 20 14.82 -30.09 -19.83
C ARG A 20 16.19 -29.68 -20.33
N GLY A 21 17.20 -30.50 -20.07
CA GLY A 21 18.57 -30.26 -20.51
C GLY A 21 19.56 -31.26 -19.95
N PRO A 22 20.86 -31.10 -20.16
CA PRO A 22 21.88 -31.87 -19.50
C PRO A 22 21.72 -31.81 -17.98
N ILE A 23 21.86 -32.95 -17.28
CA ILE A 23 21.54 -33.07 -15.85
C ILE A 23 22.24 -32.01 -14.98
N TYR A 24 23.52 -31.76 -15.26
CA TYR A 24 24.29 -30.78 -14.49
C TYR A 24 23.76 -29.36 -14.61
N GLN A 25 23.25 -28.95 -15.80
CA GLN A 25 22.63 -27.64 -16.00
C GLN A 25 21.29 -27.52 -15.27
N CYS A 26 20.48 -28.58 -15.33
CA CYS A 26 19.22 -28.62 -14.61
C CYS A 26 19.42 -28.49 -13.09
N GLN A 27 20.42 -29.18 -12.53
CA GLN A 27 20.74 -29.11 -11.12
C GLN A 27 21.27 -27.73 -10.67
N ILE A 28 22.07 -27.07 -11.50
CA ILE A 28 22.60 -25.74 -11.17
C ILE A 28 21.46 -24.71 -11.00
N VAL A 29 20.45 -24.75 -11.85
CA VAL A 29 19.36 -23.76 -11.85
C VAL A 29 18.23 -24.08 -10.86
N GLU A 30 18.16 -25.32 -10.36
CA GLU A 30 17.06 -25.81 -9.51
C GLU A 30 16.81 -24.92 -8.31
N SER A 31 17.82 -24.73 -7.45
CA SER A 31 17.67 -23.96 -6.22
C SER A 31 17.28 -22.51 -6.46
N ALA A 32 17.83 -21.89 -7.51
CA ALA A 32 17.50 -20.50 -7.86
C ALA A 32 16.04 -20.38 -8.33
N ILE A 33 15.59 -21.28 -9.19
CA ILE A 33 14.21 -21.32 -9.69
C ILE A 33 13.24 -21.52 -8.54
N ILE A 34 13.49 -22.49 -7.67
CA ILE A 34 12.62 -22.78 -6.52
C ILE A 34 12.55 -21.58 -5.57
N ASN A 35 13.68 -20.95 -5.26
CA ASN A 35 13.71 -19.79 -4.38
C ASN A 35 12.89 -18.63 -4.95
N ILE A 36 13.12 -18.25 -6.20
CA ILE A 36 12.39 -17.18 -6.88
C ILE A 36 10.90 -17.51 -6.95
N PHE A 37 10.56 -18.73 -7.35
CA PHE A 37 9.17 -19.18 -7.48
C PHE A 37 8.45 -19.12 -6.13
N ASN A 38 9.02 -19.69 -5.07
CA ASN A 38 8.40 -19.73 -3.74
C ASN A 38 8.13 -18.34 -3.20
N PHE A 39 9.15 -17.47 -3.21
CA PHE A 39 9.00 -16.12 -2.67
C PHE A 39 7.89 -15.34 -3.38
N ASN A 40 7.94 -15.31 -4.70
CA ASN A 40 6.98 -14.54 -5.49
C ASN A 40 5.55 -15.12 -5.37
N THR A 41 5.41 -16.44 -5.37
CA THR A 41 4.11 -17.13 -5.21
C THR A 41 3.48 -16.85 -3.84
N LEU A 42 4.27 -16.88 -2.76
CA LEU A 42 3.79 -16.59 -1.42
C LEU A 42 3.29 -15.14 -1.30
N ILE A 43 4.03 -14.19 -1.84
CA ILE A 43 3.62 -12.77 -1.82
C ILE A 43 2.34 -12.56 -2.66
N ALA A 44 2.30 -13.08 -3.89
CA ALA A 44 1.12 -12.96 -4.74
C ALA A 44 -0.12 -13.61 -4.11
N THR A 45 0.04 -14.77 -3.48
CA THR A 45 -1.03 -15.46 -2.76
C THR A 45 -1.55 -14.63 -1.60
N LYS A 46 -0.65 -14.06 -0.78
CA LYS A 46 -1.04 -13.19 0.33
C LYS A 46 -1.79 -11.95 -0.18
N ALA A 47 -1.28 -11.29 -1.19
CA ALA A 47 -1.93 -10.13 -1.81
C ALA A 47 -3.31 -10.48 -2.39
N SER A 48 -3.44 -11.61 -3.06
CA SER A 48 -4.71 -12.09 -3.62
C SER A 48 -5.75 -12.38 -2.54
N ARG A 49 -5.36 -13.00 -1.43
CA ARG A 49 -6.26 -13.25 -0.29
C ARG A 49 -6.73 -11.93 0.35
N MET A 50 -5.82 -10.98 0.53
CA MET A 50 -6.17 -9.66 1.02
C MET A 50 -7.12 -8.94 0.05
N LYS A 51 -6.87 -9.00 -1.26
CA LYS A 51 -7.75 -8.40 -2.27
C LYS A 51 -9.14 -9.04 -2.27
N PHE A 52 -9.21 -10.34 -2.09
CA PHE A 52 -10.49 -11.04 -1.96
C PHE A 52 -11.28 -10.57 -0.72
N ALA A 53 -10.60 -10.40 0.42
CA ALA A 53 -11.22 -9.89 1.65
C ALA A 53 -11.66 -8.43 1.52
N ALA A 54 -10.86 -7.58 0.87
CA ALA A 54 -11.15 -6.17 0.65
C ALA A 54 -12.25 -5.91 -0.40
N LYS A 55 -12.67 -6.93 -1.15
CA LYS A 55 -13.71 -6.83 -2.19
C LYS A 55 -13.38 -5.75 -3.22
N ASP A 56 -14.20 -4.70 -3.27
CA ASP A 56 -14.05 -3.59 -4.23
C ASP A 56 -13.02 -2.54 -3.79
N ASP A 57 -12.63 -2.53 -2.52
CA ASP A 57 -11.68 -1.55 -2.00
C ASP A 57 -10.27 -1.79 -2.56
N PRO A 58 -9.54 -0.73 -2.92
CA PRO A 58 -8.18 -0.85 -3.42
C PRO A 58 -7.20 -1.16 -2.29
N ILE A 59 -6.27 -2.07 -2.54
CA ILE A 59 -5.14 -2.35 -1.66
C ILE A 59 -3.90 -1.66 -2.22
N LEU A 60 -3.16 -0.97 -1.34
CA LEU A 60 -1.90 -0.31 -1.64
C LEU A 60 -0.75 -1.07 -0.96
N GLU A 61 0.26 -1.47 -1.72
CA GLU A 61 1.44 -2.14 -1.20
C GLU A 61 2.41 -1.11 -0.59
N PHE A 62 2.66 -1.20 0.73
CA PHE A 62 3.55 -0.32 1.50
C PHE A 62 4.63 -1.09 2.26
N GLY A 63 4.97 -2.29 1.80
CA GLY A 63 5.83 -3.25 2.50
C GLY A 63 7.33 -3.09 2.27
N LEU A 64 7.82 -2.14 1.46
CA LEU A 64 9.23 -2.01 1.07
C LEU A 64 10.19 -2.15 2.26
N ARG A 65 9.97 -1.38 3.33
CA ARG A 65 10.85 -1.36 4.52
C ARG A 65 10.82 -2.65 5.36
N ARG A 66 9.91 -3.57 5.07
CA ARG A 66 9.71 -4.83 5.80
C ARG A 66 10.13 -6.06 4.98
N SER A 67 10.55 -5.85 3.74
CA SER A 67 10.99 -6.93 2.85
C SER A 67 12.42 -7.39 3.16
N GLN A 68 12.75 -8.58 2.69
CA GLN A 68 14.07 -9.19 2.83
C GLN A 68 15.02 -8.65 1.77
N GLY A 69 15.63 -7.51 2.07
CA GLY A 69 16.53 -6.80 1.15
C GLY A 69 15.80 -5.99 0.07
N ILE A 70 16.57 -5.16 -0.64
CA ILE A 70 16.03 -4.25 -1.67
C ILE A 70 15.49 -5.03 -2.86
N ASP A 71 16.19 -6.10 -3.28
CA ASP A 71 15.77 -6.97 -4.38
C ASP A 71 14.49 -7.73 -4.02
N GLY A 72 14.39 -8.21 -2.77
CA GLY A 72 13.17 -8.79 -2.24
C GLY A 72 12.00 -7.81 -2.24
N ALA A 73 12.25 -6.53 -1.93
CA ALA A 73 11.25 -5.48 -2.00
C ALA A 73 10.73 -5.24 -3.43
N LEU A 74 11.62 -5.25 -4.43
CA LEU A 74 11.22 -5.13 -5.84
C LEU A 74 10.35 -6.30 -6.27
N SER A 75 10.78 -7.53 -5.99
CA SER A 75 10.05 -8.74 -6.29
C SER A 75 8.70 -8.78 -5.57
N ALA A 76 8.65 -8.38 -4.29
CA ALA A 76 7.42 -8.32 -3.51
C ALA A 76 6.43 -7.30 -4.07
N SER A 77 6.88 -6.10 -4.45
CA SER A 77 6.01 -5.08 -5.05
C SER A 77 5.37 -5.57 -6.34
N ARG A 78 6.15 -6.23 -7.22
CA ARG A 78 5.65 -6.82 -8.46
C ARG A 78 4.64 -7.93 -8.19
N SER A 79 5.00 -8.87 -7.32
CA SER A 79 4.14 -10.02 -7.00
C SER A 79 2.84 -9.59 -6.31
N SER A 80 2.89 -8.56 -5.46
CA SER A 80 1.70 -7.98 -4.84
C SER A 80 0.76 -7.36 -5.89
N TYR A 81 1.32 -6.70 -6.91
CA TYR A 81 0.53 -6.14 -8.01
C TYR A 81 -0.15 -7.25 -8.83
N ILE A 82 0.56 -8.32 -9.15
CA ILE A 82 -0.01 -9.52 -9.80
C ILE A 82 -1.12 -10.13 -8.92
N GLY A 83 -0.92 -10.16 -7.60
CA GLY A 83 -1.91 -10.66 -6.63
C GLY A 83 -3.11 -9.73 -6.41
N GLY A 84 -3.16 -8.54 -7.04
CA GLY A 84 -4.32 -7.65 -7.02
C GLY A 84 -4.17 -6.35 -6.21
N CYS A 85 -2.97 -6.05 -5.71
CA CYS A 85 -2.69 -4.69 -5.21
C CYS A 85 -2.74 -3.68 -6.36
N SER A 86 -3.41 -2.56 -6.15
CA SER A 86 -3.63 -1.57 -7.22
C SER A 86 -2.45 -0.63 -7.44
N LYS A 87 -1.61 -0.42 -6.43
CA LYS A 87 -0.48 0.52 -6.44
C LYS A 87 0.59 0.07 -5.45
N THR A 88 1.80 0.62 -5.61
CA THR A 88 2.91 0.44 -4.66
C THR A 88 3.49 1.76 -4.19
N SER A 89 4.08 1.79 -3.00
CA SER A 89 4.91 2.90 -2.53
C SER A 89 6.37 2.79 -3.01
N ASN A 90 6.74 1.68 -3.62
CA ASN A 90 8.08 1.42 -4.14
C ASN A 90 8.26 2.11 -5.50
N VAL A 91 8.82 3.32 -5.48
CA VAL A 91 9.04 4.14 -6.69
C VAL A 91 9.90 3.42 -7.73
N LEU A 92 10.90 2.65 -7.29
CA LEU A 92 11.76 1.90 -8.20
C LEU A 92 10.98 0.76 -8.88
N ALA A 93 10.14 0.04 -8.15
CA ALA A 93 9.25 -0.97 -8.73
C ALA A 93 8.26 -0.35 -9.71
N GLY A 94 7.69 0.81 -9.39
CA GLY A 94 6.85 1.56 -10.32
C GLY A 94 7.57 1.90 -11.62
N LYS A 95 8.83 2.34 -11.53
CA LYS A 95 9.65 2.68 -12.71
C LYS A 95 10.02 1.45 -13.56
N ILE A 96 10.36 0.32 -12.93
CA ILE A 96 10.84 -0.88 -13.64
C ILE A 96 9.67 -1.68 -14.24
N PHE A 97 8.56 -1.80 -13.51
CA PHE A 97 7.45 -2.68 -13.85
C PHE A 97 6.19 -1.95 -14.29
N ASP A 98 6.26 -0.63 -14.45
CA ASP A 98 5.12 0.24 -14.81
C ASP A 98 3.92 0.09 -13.86
N ILE A 99 4.20 -0.09 -12.56
CA ILE A 99 3.18 -0.19 -11.52
C ILE A 99 2.81 1.23 -11.05
N PRO A 100 1.52 1.58 -10.96
CA PRO A 100 1.10 2.86 -10.44
C PRO A 100 1.64 3.12 -9.03
N VAL A 101 2.24 4.29 -8.82
CA VAL A 101 2.85 4.65 -7.53
C VAL A 101 1.88 5.49 -6.70
N SER A 102 1.83 5.23 -5.40
CA SER A 102 1.08 6.03 -4.42
C SER A 102 1.78 5.99 -3.07
N GLY A 103 1.63 7.06 -2.32
CA GLY A 103 2.21 7.14 -0.99
C GLY A 103 1.63 8.32 -0.21
N THR A 104 2.06 8.43 1.04
CA THR A 104 1.73 9.52 1.95
C THR A 104 3.00 10.00 2.65
N HIS A 105 2.94 11.13 3.35
CA HIS A 105 4.01 11.46 4.29
C HIS A 105 4.04 10.46 5.47
N SER A 106 5.14 10.46 6.21
CA SER A 106 5.34 9.62 7.40
C SER A 106 5.09 10.40 8.69
N HIS A 107 5.04 9.68 9.84
CA HIS A 107 5.01 10.32 11.17
C HIS A 107 6.24 11.21 11.41
N SER A 108 7.43 10.80 10.93
CA SER A 108 8.65 11.60 11.05
C SER A 108 8.57 12.94 10.31
N TRP A 109 7.81 13.04 9.24
CA TRP A 109 7.50 14.31 8.60
C TRP A 109 6.75 15.25 9.57
N VAL A 110 5.69 14.75 10.22
CA VAL A 110 4.89 15.55 11.16
C VAL A 110 5.75 16.01 12.34
N LEU A 111 6.59 15.12 12.86
CA LEU A 111 7.49 15.41 14.00
C LEU A 111 8.62 16.41 13.68
N ALA A 112 8.88 16.68 12.41
CA ALA A 112 9.90 17.65 11.99
C ALA A 112 9.40 19.11 12.03
N PHE A 113 8.12 19.34 12.37
CA PHE A 113 7.51 20.67 12.46
C PHE A 113 7.10 21.00 13.89
N GLU A 114 6.95 22.29 14.18
CA GLU A 114 6.50 22.75 15.49
C GLU A 114 5.06 22.32 15.82
N SER A 115 4.23 22.13 14.80
CA SER A 115 2.86 21.63 14.96
C SER A 115 2.42 20.72 13.82
N GLU A 116 1.52 19.79 14.15
CA GLU A 116 0.90 18.91 13.16
C GLU A 116 0.15 19.69 12.06
N LEU A 117 -0.55 20.76 12.44
CA LEU A 117 -1.28 21.60 11.46
C LEU A 117 -0.32 22.27 10.46
N GLU A 118 0.83 22.73 10.93
CA GLU A 118 1.85 23.32 10.08
C GLU A 118 2.41 22.29 9.09
N SER A 119 2.75 21.09 9.57
CA SER A 119 3.22 20.01 8.72
C SER A 119 2.21 19.65 7.62
N PHE A 120 0.93 19.62 7.96
CA PHE A 120 -0.16 19.34 7.00
C PHE A 120 -0.29 20.44 5.94
N ARG A 121 -0.23 21.72 6.34
CA ARG A 121 -0.24 22.86 5.42
C ARG A 121 0.96 22.84 4.47
N LYS A 122 2.14 22.54 5.01
CA LYS A 122 3.37 22.42 4.21
C LYS A 122 3.24 21.27 3.19
N TYR A 123 2.76 20.11 3.62
CA TYR A 123 2.54 18.99 2.72
C TYR A 123 1.52 19.34 1.63
N ALA A 124 0.39 19.93 2.01
CA ALA A 124 -0.66 20.35 1.06
C ALA A 124 -0.17 21.40 0.06
N SER A 125 0.75 22.30 0.46
CA SER A 125 1.31 23.32 -0.44
C SER A 125 2.22 22.73 -1.53
N VAL A 126 2.90 21.60 -1.23
CA VAL A 126 3.81 20.93 -2.17
C VAL A 126 3.07 19.90 -3.01
N MET A 127 2.07 19.23 -2.45
CA MET A 127 1.31 18.14 -3.08
C MET A 127 -0.21 18.42 -3.12
N PRO A 128 -0.65 19.56 -3.69
CA PRO A 128 -2.05 19.97 -3.61
C PRO A 128 -3.01 19.06 -4.35
N ASP A 129 -2.54 18.39 -5.41
CA ASP A 129 -3.36 17.50 -6.25
C ASP A 129 -3.32 16.04 -5.79
N ASN A 130 -2.42 15.70 -4.87
CA ASN A 130 -2.26 14.33 -4.35
C ASN A 130 -2.11 14.32 -2.83
N CYS A 131 -2.90 15.17 -2.15
CA CYS A 131 -2.78 15.37 -0.71
C CYS A 131 -3.56 14.28 0.05
N VAL A 132 -2.82 13.44 0.78
CA VAL A 132 -3.33 12.50 1.78
C VAL A 132 -2.57 12.74 3.08
N LEU A 133 -3.29 12.98 4.18
CA LEU A 133 -2.70 13.36 5.47
C LEU A 133 -2.74 12.20 6.46
N LEU A 134 -1.58 11.87 7.04
CA LEU A 134 -1.45 10.89 8.13
C LEU A 134 -1.78 11.59 9.45
N VAL A 135 -2.87 11.18 10.09
CA VAL A 135 -3.54 12.00 11.13
C VAL A 135 -3.39 11.49 12.56
N ASP A 136 -2.64 10.42 12.76
CA ASP A 136 -2.52 9.72 14.04
C ASP A 136 -1.12 9.83 14.69
N THR A 137 -0.34 10.85 14.32
CA THR A 137 0.99 11.06 14.92
C THR A 137 0.91 11.34 16.42
N PHE A 138 -0.10 12.07 16.88
CA PHE A 138 -0.33 12.40 18.29
C PHE A 138 -1.68 11.87 18.78
N ASP A 139 -2.77 12.51 18.37
CA ASP A 139 -4.14 12.13 18.66
C ASP A 139 -4.95 12.14 17.36
N THR A 140 -5.50 11.01 17.01
CA THR A 140 -6.19 10.81 15.72
C THR A 140 -7.35 11.78 15.51
N LEU A 141 -8.19 11.99 16.54
CA LEU A 141 -9.36 12.87 16.39
C LEU A 141 -8.95 14.35 16.28
N ARG A 142 -7.86 14.74 16.95
CA ARG A 142 -7.27 16.07 16.78
C ARG A 142 -6.65 16.21 15.40
N GLY A 143 -5.95 15.18 14.92
CA GLY A 143 -5.39 15.14 13.57
C GLY A 143 -6.48 15.27 12.49
N ILE A 144 -7.62 14.61 12.65
CA ILE A 144 -8.79 14.78 11.76
C ILE A 144 -9.29 16.23 11.77
N LYS A 145 -9.37 16.89 12.95
CA LYS A 145 -9.76 18.32 13.01
C LYS A 145 -8.77 19.21 12.26
N ASN A 146 -7.47 18.92 12.35
CA ASN A 146 -6.44 19.65 11.61
C ASN A 146 -6.53 19.36 10.10
N ALA A 147 -6.76 18.13 9.69
CA ALA A 147 -6.97 17.76 8.30
C ALA A 147 -8.21 18.44 7.69
N ILE A 148 -9.30 18.59 8.45
CA ILE A 148 -10.51 19.33 8.03
C ILE A 148 -10.18 20.80 7.74
N LYS A 149 -9.37 21.44 8.60
CA LYS A 149 -8.95 22.84 8.34
C LYS A 149 -8.18 22.96 7.02
N VAL A 150 -7.22 22.05 6.79
CA VAL A 150 -6.43 22.03 5.55
C VAL A 150 -7.31 21.69 4.34
N ALA A 151 -8.27 20.78 4.47
CA ALA A 151 -9.22 20.49 3.40
C ALA A 151 -9.99 21.74 2.97
N LYS A 152 -10.50 22.53 3.93
CA LYS A 152 -11.19 23.79 3.65
C LYS A 152 -10.27 24.88 3.06
N GLU A 153 -9.00 24.86 3.44
CA GLU A 153 -7.98 25.74 2.83
C GLU A 153 -7.72 25.36 1.36
N LEU A 154 -7.62 24.04 1.06
CA LEU A 154 -7.48 23.52 -0.29
C LEU A 154 -8.69 23.84 -1.17
N GLU A 155 -9.92 23.70 -0.65
CA GLU A 155 -11.15 24.03 -1.40
C GLU A 155 -11.16 25.50 -1.89
N LYS A 156 -10.65 26.44 -1.08
CA LYS A 156 -10.50 27.86 -1.50
C LYS A 156 -9.54 28.04 -2.68
N LEU A 157 -8.65 27.09 -2.88
CA LEU A 157 -7.68 27.05 -3.99
C LEU A 157 -8.17 26.18 -5.16
N ASN A 158 -9.46 25.76 -5.16
CA ASN A 158 -10.03 24.80 -6.10
C ASN A 158 -9.29 23.45 -6.13
N LYS A 159 -8.73 23.04 -4.98
CA LYS A 159 -8.07 21.75 -4.76
C LYS A 159 -8.85 20.93 -3.74
N LYS A 160 -8.60 19.63 -3.67
CA LYS A 160 -9.29 18.71 -2.76
C LYS A 160 -8.33 17.88 -1.95
N LEU A 161 -8.56 17.78 -0.66
CA LEU A 161 -7.92 16.74 0.15
C LEU A 161 -8.41 15.37 -0.32
N LEU A 162 -7.50 14.49 -0.78
CA LEU A 162 -7.90 13.18 -1.30
C LEU A 162 -8.27 12.20 -0.20
N GLY A 163 -7.59 12.28 0.94
CA GLY A 163 -7.85 11.35 2.03
C GLY A 163 -7.12 11.68 3.32
N VAL A 164 -7.51 10.96 4.36
CA VAL A 164 -6.81 10.87 5.64
C VAL A 164 -6.39 9.43 5.88
N ARG A 165 -5.16 9.23 6.39
CA ARG A 165 -4.62 7.92 6.72
C ARG A 165 -4.55 7.73 8.23
N ILE A 166 -5.04 6.58 8.70
CA ILE A 166 -4.99 6.15 10.09
C ILE A 166 -4.13 4.88 10.14
N ASP A 167 -3.05 4.91 10.91
CA ASP A 167 -2.00 3.88 10.95
C ASP A 167 -1.90 3.19 12.32
N SER A 168 -2.76 3.53 13.28
CA SER A 168 -2.70 3.02 14.65
C SER A 168 -4.06 3.04 15.37
N GLY A 169 -4.13 2.33 16.49
CA GLY A 169 -5.31 2.26 17.34
C GLY A 169 -6.41 1.35 16.79
N ASP A 170 -7.62 1.47 17.32
CA ASP A 170 -8.80 0.77 16.80
C ASP A 170 -9.26 1.41 15.49
N LEU A 171 -8.80 0.84 14.36
CA LEU A 171 -9.06 1.37 13.02
C LEU A 171 -10.56 1.40 12.71
N SER A 172 -11.34 0.40 13.14
CA SER A 172 -12.77 0.36 12.93
C SER A 172 -13.50 1.49 13.66
N TYR A 173 -13.18 1.69 14.92
CA TYR A 173 -13.75 2.78 15.73
C TYR A 173 -13.33 4.15 15.18
N LEU A 174 -12.02 4.34 14.95
CA LEU A 174 -11.47 5.62 14.52
C LEU A 174 -11.93 6.03 13.13
N SER A 175 -12.02 5.09 12.18
CA SER A 175 -12.53 5.39 10.84
C SER A 175 -13.99 5.83 10.85
N LYS A 176 -14.84 5.18 11.66
CA LYS A 176 -16.24 5.58 11.83
C LYS A 176 -16.37 6.97 12.45
N LYS A 177 -15.51 7.31 13.42
CA LYS A 177 -15.47 8.65 14.01
C LYS A 177 -14.96 9.69 13.02
N ALA A 178 -13.87 9.39 12.30
CA ALA A 178 -13.33 10.24 11.25
C ALA A 178 -14.38 10.52 10.17
N ARG A 179 -15.12 9.50 9.70
CA ARG A 179 -16.18 9.66 8.71
C ARG A 179 -17.26 10.63 9.20
N LYS A 180 -17.77 10.45 10.42
CA LYS A 180 -18.77 11.35 11.01
C LYS A 180 -18.27 12.81 11.10
N MET A 181 -17.00 13.00 11.44
CA MET A 181 -16.41 14.35 11.55
C MET A 181 -16.27 15.02 10.17
N LEU A 182 -15.82 14.26 9.16
CA LEU A 182 -15.68 14.74 7.79
C LEU A 182 -17.05 15.08 7.17
N ASP A 183 -18.06 14.21 7.35
CA ASP A 183 -19.41 14.40 6.82
C ASP A 183 -20.11 15.63 7.42
N LYS A 184 -19.92 15.86 8.73
CA LYS A 184 -20.44 17.06 9.40
C LYS A 184 -19.93 18.37 8.79
N GLU A 185 -18.76 18.31 8.17
CA GLU A 185 -18.11 19.45 7.53
C GLU A 185 -18.27 19.46 5.99
N ASN A 186 -19.17 18.61 5.46
CA ASN A 186 -19.44 18.42 4.03
C ASN A 186 -18.23 17.91 3.21
N LEU A 187 -17.33 17.15 3.86
CA LEU A 187 -16.12 16.56 3.27
C LEU A 187 -16.29 15.05 2.97
N ASN A 188 -17.46 14.66 2.49
CA ASN A 188 -17.83 13.27 2.18
C ASN A 188 -16.98 12.66 1.06
N TYR A 189 -16.37 13.48 0.21
CA TYR A 189 -15.46 13.04 -0.84
C TYR A 189 -14.09 12.60 -0.32
N VAL A 190 -13.69 13.04 0.90
CA VAL A 190 -12.40 12.68 1.51
C VAL A 190 -12.40 11.21 1.88
N LYS A 191 -11.47 10.44 1.34
CA LYS A 191 -11.33 9.01 1.63
C LYS A 191 -10.65 8.78 2.98
N ILE A 192 -10.96 7.65 3.60
CA ILE A 192 -10.26 7.17 4.80
C ILE A 192 -9.43 5.97 4.38
N ILE A 193 -8.14 6.03 4.67
CA ILE A 193 -7.18 4.97 4.36
C ILE A 193 -6.75 4.34 5.68
N ALA A 194 -7.05 3.08 5.87
CA ALA A 194 -6.58 2.28 7.00
C ALA A 194 -5.25 1.63 6.63
N SER A 195 -4.31 1.65 7.54
CA SER A 195 -3.04 0.94 7.44
C SER A 195 -2.61 0.47 8.83
N ASN A 196 -1.65 -0.37 8.94
CA ASN A 196 -1.13 -1.02 10.14
C ASN A 196 -1.34 -2.54 10.15
N ASP A 197 -0.35 -3.29 9.71
CA ASP A 197 -0.28 -4.77 9.76
C ASP A 197 -1.60 -5.48 9.38
N LEU A 198 -2.34 -4.91 8.43
CA LEU A 198 -3.60 -5.47 7.95
C LEU A 198 -3.34 -6.73 7.14
N ASP A 199 -4.17 -7.72 7.35
CA ASP A 199 -4.20 -8.96 6.59
C ASP A 199 -5.64 -9.34 6.19
N GLU A 200 -5.79 -10.49 5.54
CA GLU A 200 -7.09 -10.97 5.06
C GLU A 200 -8.09 -11.29 6.17
N PHE A 201 -7.66 -11.34 7.43
CA PHE A 201 -8.53 -11.60 8.59
C PHE A 201 -8.97 -10.31 9.28
N LEU A 202 -8.23 -9.22 9.07
CA LEU A 202 -8.49 -7.91 9.68
C LEU A 202 -9.20 -6.94 8.72
N LEU A 203 -9.26 -7.27 7.43
CA LEU A 203 -10.01 -6.56 6.40
C LEU A 203 -11.46 -7.03 6.35
#